data_26bfb98cba22bf0e6fdd152016ed61bc
#
_entry.id   26bfb98cba22bf0e6fdd152016ed61bc
#
_cell.length_a   1.000
_cell.length_b   1.000
_cell.length_c   1.000
_cell.angle_alpha   90.00
_cell.angle_beta   90.00
_cell.angle_gamma   90.00
#
_symmetry.space_group_name_H-M   'P 1'
#
loop_
_entity.id
_entity.type
_entity.pdbx_description
1 polymer ?
#
loop_
_entity_poly.entity_id
_entity_poly.type
_entity_poly.pdbx_seq_one_letter_code
_entity_poly.pdbx_strand_id
1 'polypeptide(L)'
;SNRILKKGVSKKINKILRKIVTNEEGTAELANVSGYDVGGKTGTAQKSKDGKYSKAKINTFAAVFPSTKPKYVLVVMLDEPKTNSEYIYYYRDGKQPIKGTPRNTAGWTSVEVAGKIIEKIGPILATKYIEN
;
A
#
# COMPACT_ATOMS: atom_id res chain seq x y z
N SER A 1 -13.83 13.93 21.53
CA SER A 1 -12.82 14.39 20.52
C SER A 1 -13.52 15.28 19.51
N ASN A 2 -12.96 16.45 19.24
CA ASN A 2 -13.51 17.37 18.25
C ASN A 2 -13.34 16.81 16.85
N ARG A 3 -14.44 16.73 16.11
CA ARG A 3 -14.39 16.30 14.70
C ARG A 3 -13.78 17.40 13.84
N ILE A 4 -12.70 17.10 13.13
CA ILE A 4 -12.00 18.03 12.22
C ILE A 4 -12.65 18.02 10.83
N LEU A 5 -13.02 16.85 10.32
CA LEU A 5 -13.62 16.68 9.00
C LEU A 5 -15.16 16.70 9.06
N LYS A 6 -15.79 17.26 8.04
CA LYS A 6 -17.26 17.20 7.88
C LYS A 6 -17.73 15.73 7.85
N LYS A 7 -18.97 15.50 8.36
CA LYS A 7 -19.59 14.17 8.35
C LYS A 7 -19.57 13.58 6.93
N GLY A 8 -19.15 12.33 6.80
CA GLY A 8 -19.11 11.58 5.55
C GLY A 8 -17.83 11.75 4.70
N VAL A 9 -16.98 12.76 4.97
CA VAL A 9 -15.73 12.98 4.20
C VAL A 9 -14.80 11.78 4.32
N SER A 10 -14.53 11.31 5.54
CA SER A 10 -13.68 10.13 5.76
C SER A 10 -14.17 8.90 5.01
N LYS A 11 -15.49 8.66 5.01
CA LYS A 11 -16.09 7.53 4.27
C LYS A 11 -15.87 7.64 2.76
N LYS A 12 -15.99 8.86 2.20
CA LYS A 12 -15.71 9.10 0.77
C LYS A 12 -14.24 8.88 0.44
N ILE A 13 -13.34 9.40 1.28
CA ILE A 13 -11.88 9.22 1.10
C ILE A 13 -11.53 7.74 1.15
N ASN A 14 -12.02 6.98 2.12
CA ASN A 14 -11.73 5.54 2.24
C ASN A 14 -12.20 4.76 1.00
N LYS A 15 -13.32 5.13 0.39
CA LYS A 15 -13.77 4.54 -0.89
C LYS A 15 -12.77 4.82 -2.03
N ILE A 16 -12.21 6.03 -2.07
CA ILE A 16 -11.19 6.40 -3.07
C ILE A 16 -9.91 5.61 -2.80
N LEU A 17 -9.45 5.55 -1.55
CA LEU A 17 -8.26 4.78 -1.17
C LEU A 17 -8.41 3.28 -1.52
N ARG A 18 -9.62 2.74 -1.36
CA ARG A 18 -9.91 1.35 -1.77
C ARG A 18 -9.75 1.17 -3.28
N LYS A 19 -10.26 2.09 -4.09
CA LYS A 19 -10.14 2.04 -5.56
C LYS A 19 -8.68 2.07 -6.03
N ILE A 20 -7.79 2.77 -5.33
CA ILE A 20 -6.34 2.79 -5.66
C ILE A 20 -5.73 1.37 -5.56
N VAL A 21 -6.28 0.54 -4.70
CA VAL A 21 -5.81 -0.85 -4.49
C VAL A 21 -6.53 -1.85 -5.40
N THR A 22 -7.80 -1.61 -5.72
CA THR A 22 -8.63 -2.60 -6.46
C THR A 22 -8.74 -2.34 -7.96
N ASN A 23 -8.47 -1.12 -8.42
CA ASN A 23 -8.58 -0.79 -9.83
C ASN A 23 -7.32 -1.27 -10.58
N GLU A 24 -7.48 -1.84 -11.77
CA GLU A 24 -6.38 -2.29 -12.64
C GLU A 24 -5.39 -1.17 -13.00
N GLU A 25 -5.88 0.07 -13.10
CA GLU A 25 -5.03 1.25 -13.27
C GLU A 25 -4.52 1.82 -11.95
N GLY A 26 -4.87 1.21 -10.82
CA GLY A 26 -4.46 1.62 -9.49
C GLY A 26 -2.97 1.38 -9.23
N THR A 27 -2.35 2.29 -8.50
CA THR A 27 -0.91 2.20 -8.19
C THR A 27 -0.57 1.24 -7.06
N ALA A 28 -1.57 0.61 -6.42
CA ALA A 28 -1.36 -0.19 -5.20
C ALA A 28 -1.98 -1.59 -5.26
N GLU A 29 -2.13 -2.15 -6.44
CA GLU A 29 -2.76 -3.46 -6.65
C GLU A 29 -2.03 -4.61 -5.93
N LEU A 30 -0.70 -4.55 -5.82
CA LEU A 30 0.09 -5.54 -5.09
C LEU A 30 -0.22 -5.60 -3.58
N ALA A 31 -0.96 -4.64 -3.02
CA ALA A 31 -1.46 -4.69 -1.65
C ALA A 31 -2.93 -5.15 -1.55
N ASN A 32 -3.53 -5.65 -2.62
CA ASN A 32 -4.91 -6.13 -2.60
C ASN A 32 -5.04 -7.50 -1.92
N VAL A 33 -4.82 -7.53 -0.61
CA VAL A 33 -4.88 -8.76 0.20
C VAL A 33 -6.34 -9.13 0.43
N SER A 34 -6.73 -10.30 -0.04
CA SER A 34 -8.10 -10.81 0.10
C SER A 34 -8.53 -10.91 1.56
N GLY A 35 -9.75 -10.49 1.85
CA GLY A 35 -10.34 -10.54 3.20
C GLY A 35 -9.99 -9.36 4.11
N TYR A 36 -9.05 -8.48 3.73
CA TYR A 36 -8.62 -7.36 4.59
C TYR A 36 -9.09 -5.99 4.11
N ASP A 37 -9.70 -5.91 2.94
CA ASP A 37 -10.29 -4.69 2.40
C ASP A 37 -9.33 -3.49 2.47
N VAL A 38 -8.10 -3.71 2.00
CA VAL A 38 -7.02 -2.72 2.05
C VAL A 38 -7.32 -1.55 1.14
N GLY A 39 -7.22 -0.34 1.66
CA GLY A 39 -7.18 0.90 0.89
C GLY A 39 -5.87 1.63 1.18
N GLY A 40 -5.41 2.49 0.27
CA GLY A 40 -4.17 3.21 0.54
C GLY A 40 -3.75 4.19 -0.55
N LYS A 41 -2.65 4.88 -0.27
CA LYS A 41 -2.05 5.86 -1.18
C LYS A 41 -0.54 5.69 -1.25
N THR A 42 -0.03 5.66 -2.46
CA THR A 42 1.39 5.63 -2.76
C THR A 42 2.00 7.03 -2.75
N GLY A 43 3.25 7.12 -2.37
CA GLY A 43 4.09 8.30 -2.51
C GLY A 43 5.47 7.89 -3.04
N THR A 44 5.93 8.55 -4.09
CA THR A 44 7.28 8.36 -4.63
C THR A 44 7.93 9.73 -4.73
N ALA A 45 8.96 9.98 -3.94
CA ALA A 45 9.72 11.21 -3.94
C ALA A 45 11.15 10.97 -4.44
N GLN A 46 11.64 11.84 -5.32
CA GLN A 46 13.06 11.86 -5.70
C GLN A 46 13.87 12.56 -4.63
N LYS A 47 15.01 11.99 -4.28
CA LYS A 47 15.98 12.65 -3.37
C LYS A 47 16.73 13.74 -4.12
N SER A 48 16.97 14.86 -3.47
CA SER A 48 17.88 15.88 -3.98
C SER A 48 19.30 15.61 -3.50
N LYS A 49 20.29 15.84 -4.37
CA LYS A 49 21.71 15.84 -4.05
C LYS A 49 22.32 17.07 -4.73
N ASP A 50 23.01 17.89 -3.97
CA ASP A 50 23.67 19.12 -4.47
C ASP A 50 22.70 20.05 -5.25
N GLY A 51 21.47 20.20 -4.75
CA GLY A 51 20.43 21.05 -5.35
C GLY A 51 19.79 20.50 -6.63
N LYS A 52 20.10 19.25 -7.03
CA LYS A 52 19.52 18.57 -8.20
C LYS A 52 18.78 17.31 -7.79
N TYR A 53 17.71 16.97 -8.51
CA TYR A 53 17.04 15.69 -8.31
C TYR A 53 17.92 14.53 -8.78
N SER A 54 18.05 13.51 -7.93
CA SER A 54 18.76 12.27 -8.24
C SER A 54 17.80 11.17 -8.68
N LYS A 55 18.33 10.05 -9.19
CA LYS A 55 17.54 8.84 -9.47
C LYS A 55 17.12 8.10 -8.20
N ALA A 56 17.74 8.41 -7.06
CA ALA A 56 17.40 7.82 -5.77
C ALA A 56 16.02 8.31 -5.29
N LYS A 57 15.24 7.40 -4.72
CA LYS A 57 13.86 7.66 -4.34
C LYS A 57 13.60 7.27 -2.89
N ILE A 58 12.64 7.95 -2.28
CA ILE A 58 11.96 7.50 -1.06
C ILE A 58 10.56 7.09 -1.47
N ASN A 59 10.19 5.85 -1.20
CA ASN A 59 8.89 5.31 -1.51
C ASN A 59 8.10 5.07 -0.24
N THR A 60 6.85 5.51 -0.24
CA THR A 60 5.95 5.36 0.88
C THR A 60 4.62 4.76 0.41
N PHE A 61 4.04 3.89 1.20
CA PHE A 61 2.66 3.46 1.06
C PHE A 61 1.98 3.58 2.43
N ALA A 62 0.91 4.38 2.47
CA ALA A 62 0.04 4.49 3.64
C ALA A 62 -1.24 3.71 3.37
N ALA A 63 -1.42 2.63 4.11
CA ALA A 63 -2.57 1.74 4.02
C ALA A 63 -3.52 1.91 5.19
N VAL A 64 -4.81 1.72 4.94
CA VAL A 64 -5.88 1.61 5.94
C VAL A 64 -6.63 0.30 5.70
N PHE A 65 -6.91 -0.44 6.76
CA PHE A 65 -7.67 -1.68 6.64
C PHE A 65 -8.43 -2.06 7.93
N PRO A 66 -9.63 -2.63 7.77
CA PRO A 66 -10.45 -2.62 6.58
C PRO A 66 -10.85 -1.18 6.17
N SER A 67 -10.85 -0.85 4.88
CA SER A 67 -11.19 0.51 4.40
C SER A 67 -12.65 0.88 4.62
N THR A 68 -13.53 -0.10 4.67
CA THR A 68 -14.98 0.06 4.94
C THR A 68 -15.26 0.37 6.40
N LYS A 69 -14.49 -0.19 7.32
CA LYS A 69 -14.56 0.04 8.77
C LYS A 69 -13.15 0.14 9.35
N PRO A 70 -12.48 1.28 9.18
CA PRO A 70 -11.06 1.42 9.50
C PRO A 70 -10.73 1.06 10.94
N LYS A 71 -9.74 0.20 11.12
CA LYS A 71 -9.21 -0.23 12.41
C LYS A 71 -7.71 -0.04 12.51
N TYR A 72 -7.00 -0.24 11.41
CA TYR A 72 -5.55 -0.17 11.36
C TYR A 72 -5.07 0.78 10.28
N VAL A 73 -3.95 1.40 10.55
CA VAL A 73 -3.13 2.12 9.58
C VAL A 73 -1.75 1.49 9.56
N LEU A 74 -1.24 1.19 8.37
CA LEU A 74 0.12 0.71 8.15
C LEU A 74 0.83 1.70 7.22
N VAL A 75 1.97 2.19 7.64
CA VAL A 75 2.83 3.02 6.79
C VAL A 75 4.13 2.27 6.54
N VAL A 76 4.45 2.02 5.29
CA VAL A 76 5.72 1.42 4.85
C VAL A 76 6.51 2.47 4.09
N MET A 77 7.72 2.74 4.54
CA MET A 77 8.66 3.63 3.88
C MET A 77 9.93 2.86 3.52
N LEU A 78 10.37 2.99 2.28
CA LEU A 78 11.63 2.43 1.80
C LEU A 78 12.52 3.54 1.26
N ASP A 79 13.74 3.59 1.75
CA ASP A 79 14.76 4.55 1.30
C ASP A 79 15.66 3.88 0.24
N GLU A 80 15.73 4.51 -0.91
CA GLU A 80 16.52 4.07 -2.07
C GLU A 80 16.31 2.60 -2.50
N PRO A 81 15.06 2.14 -2.63
CA PRO A 81 14.82 0.79 -3.11
C PRO A 81 15.40 0.61 -4.51
N LYS A 82 15.97 -0.57 -4.76
CA LYS A 82 16.57 -0.92 -6.04
C LYS A 82 15.64 -1.80 -6.87
N THR A 83 15.80 -1.74 -8.17
CA THR A 83 15.18 -2.70 -9.09
C THR A 83 15.88 -4.05 -8.98
N ASN A 84 15.14 -5.13 -9.19
CA ASN A 84 15.67 -6.49 -9.20
C ASN A 84 15.02 -7.26 -10.36
N SER A 85 15.84 -7.66 -11.35
CA SER A 85 15.38 -8.38 -12.54
C SER A 85 14.90 -9.80 -12.25
N GLU A 86 15.37 -10.41 -11.17
CA GLU A 86 15.06 -11.79 -10.80
C GLU A 86 13.86 -11.89 -9.83
N TYR A 87 13.40 -10.77 -9.29
CA TYR A 87 12.28 -10.79 -8.36
C TYR A 87 10.98 -11.11 -9.10
N ILE A 88 10.12 -11.95 -8.50
CA ILE A 88 8.81 -12.30 -9.04
C ILE A 88 7.73 -11.69 -8.17
N TYR A 89 6.89 -10.86 -8.78
CA TYR A 89 5.71 -10.29 -8.15
C TYR A 89 4.52 -11.20 -8.35
N TYR A 90 3.90 -11.61 -7.26
CA TYR A 90 2.66 -12.37 -7.27
C TYR A 90 1.50 -11.44 -6.91
N TYR A 91 0.58 -11.26 -7.85
CA TYR A 91 -0.68 -10.60 -7.56
C TYR A 91 -1.54 -11.48 -6.66
N ARG A 92 -2.22 -10.85 -5.71
CA ARG A 92 -3.03 -11.54 -4.70
C ARG A 92 -4.46 -11.83 -5.17
N ASP A 93 -4.78 -11.48 -6.39
CA ASP A 93 -6.06 -11.69 -7.08
C ASP A 93 -6.01 -12.82 -8.13
N GLY A 94 -4.91 -13.57 -8.20
CA GLY A 94 -4.72 -14.69 -9.12
C GLY A 94 -4.25 -14.29 -10.52
N LYS A 95 -3.91 -13.02 -10.76
CA LYS A 95 -3.28 -12.61 -12.02
C LYS A 95 -1.92 -13.27 -12.21
N GLN A 96 -1.48 -13.35 -13.48
CA GLN A 96 -0.18 -13.88 -13.82
C GLN A 96 0.95 -13.10 -13.12
N PRO A 97 1.95 -13.80 -12.57
CA PRO A 97 3.07 -13.14 -11.92
C PRO A 97 3.91 -12.35 -12.93
N ILE A 98 4.54 -11.30 -12.46
CA ILE A 98 5.45 -10.47 -13.24
C ILE A 98 6.87 -10.68 -12.73
N LYS A 99 7.80 -11.05 -13.63
CA LYS A 99 9.23 -11.15 -13.33
C LYS A 99 9.90 -9.80 -13.56
N GLY A 100 10.76 -9.44 -12.61
CA GLY A 100 11.53 -8.22 -12.64
C GLY A 100 10.77 -6.98 -12.20
N THR A 101 11.51 -6.02 -11.66
CA THR A 101 10.96 -4.72 -11.24
C THR A 101 11.18 -3.71 -12.37
N PRO A 102 10.13 -3.32 -13.11
CA PRO A 102 10.30 -2.37 -14.21
C PRO A 102 10.65 -0.97 -13.69
N ARG A 103 10.26 -0.65 -12.46
CA ARG A 103 10.50 0.66 -11.84
C ARG A 103 10.69 0.54 -10.34
N ASN A 104 11.56 1.40 -9.77
CA ASN A 104 11.74 1.51 -8.32
C ASN A 104 10.76 2.51 -7.69
N THR A 105 9.49 2.49 -8.09
CA THR A 105 8.42 3.34 -7.55
C THR A 105 7.67 2.65 -6.42
N ALA A 106 6.89 3.40 -5.64
CA ALA A 106 6.18 2.89 -4.47
C ALA A 106 5.25 1.70 -4.80
N GLY A 107 4.59 1.71 -5.96
CA GLY A 107 3.71 0.62 -6.41
C GLY A 107 4.40 -0.74 -6.54
N TRP A 108 5.70 -0.75 -6.83
CA TRP A 108 6.53 -1.94 -7.00
C TRP A 108 7.41 -2.27 -5.79
N THR A 109 7.41 -1.44 -4.78
CA THR A 109 8.31 -1.57 -3.61
C THR A 109 7.53 -1.53 -2.30
N SER A 110 7.22 -0.37 -1.74
CA SER A 110 6.53 -0.23 -0.45
C SER A 110 5.13 -0.83 -0.44
N VAL A 111 4.42 -0.84 -1.58
CA VAL A 111 3.11 -1.50 -1.71
C VAL A 111 3.24 -3.01 -1.59
N GLU A 112 4.23 -3.61 -2.28
CA GLU A 112 4.48 -5.06 -2.20
C GLU A 112 4.85 -5.49 -0.77
N VAL A 113 5.72 -4.73 -0.11
CA VAL A 113 6.08 -4.99 1.29
C VAL A 113 4.88 -4.88 2.21
N ALA A 114 4.05 -3.85 2.04
CA ALA A 114 2.83 -3.69 2.82
C ALA A 114 1.86 -4.87 2.64
N GLY A 115 1.66 -5.33 1.40
CA GLY A 115 0.85 -6.50 1.11
C GLY A 115 1.35 -7.75 1.84
N LYS A 116 2.66 -8.02 1.80
CA LYS A 116 3.27 -9.15 2.53
C LYS A 116 3.13 -9.03 4.04
N ILE A 117 3.26 -7.83 4.58
CA ILE A 117 3.05 -7.59 6.02
C ILE A 117 1.60 -7.90 6.38
N ILE A 118 0.62 -7.34 5.66
CA ILE A 118 -0.80 -7.55 5.94
C ILE A 118 -1.19 -9.03 5.84
N GLU A 119 -0.67 -9.77 4.85
CA GLU A 119 -0.88 -11.22 4.75
C GLU A 119 -0.42 -11.98 6.00
N LYS A 120 0.71 -11.59 6.57
CA LYS A 120 1.28 -12.26 7.75
C LYS A 120 0.60 -11.85 9.06
N ILE A 121 0.35 -10.56 9.26
CA ILE A 121 -0.22 -10.06 10.52
C ILE A 121 -1.75 -10.08 10.54
N GLY A 122 -2.38 -10.07 9.38
CA GLY A 122 -3.85 -10.01 9.25
C GLY A 122 -4.58 -11.07 10.04
N PRO A 123 -4.23 -12.36 9.97
CA PRO A 123 -4.87 -13.40 10.79
C PRO A 123 -4.75 -13.14 12.30
N ILE A 124 -3.59 -12.67 12.76
CA ILE A 124 -3.35 -12.34 14.17
C ILE A 124 -4.22 -11.17 14.62
N LEU A 125 -4.34 -10.15 13.76
CA LEU A 125 -5.17 -8.97 14.06
C LEU A 125 -6.66 -9.31 14.03
N ALA A 126 -7.09 -10.20 13.15
CA ALA A 126 -8.48 -10.65 13.06
C ALA A 126 -8.93 -11.38 14.33
N THR A 127 -8.10 -12.27 14.87
CA THR A 127 -8.41 -13.03 16.10
C THR A 127 -8.62 -12.12 17.31
N LYS A 128 -7.83 -11.05 17.44
CA LYS A 128 -7.98 -10.07 18.53
C LYS A 128 -9.34 -9.34 18.55
N TYR A 129 -10.09 -9.36 17.46
CA TYR A 129 -11.43 -8.74 17.38
C TYR A 129 -12.58 -9.73 17.52
N ILE A 130 -12.30 -11.01 17.43
CA ILE A 130 -13.30 -12.07 17.65
C ILE A 130 -13.42 -12.36 19.14
N GLU A 131 -12.37 -12.15 19.90
CA GLU A 131 -12.31 -12.42 21.35
C GLU A 131 -12.79 -11.25 22.25
N ASN A 132 -13.19 -10.13 21.68
CA ASN A 132 -13.76 -8.95 22.32
C ASN A 132 -15.12 -8.60 21.71
#